data_ca8f085a79f1600e93f1cfd658a9938b
#
_entry.id   ca8f085a79f1600e93f1cfd658a9938b
#
_cell.length_a   1.000
_cell.length_b   1.000
_cell.length_c   1.000
_cell.angle_alpha   90.00
_cell.angle_beta   90.00
_cell.angle_gamma   90.00
#
_symmetry.space_group_name_H-M   'P 1'
#
loop_
_entity.id
_entity.type
_entity.pdbx_description
1 polymer ?
#
loop_
_entity_poly.entity_id
_entity_poly.type
_entity_poly.pdbx_seq_one_letter_code
_entity_poly.pdbx_strand_id
1 'polypeptide(L)'
;MERKKIFKEQWHGIQEIVLSDAKRQIKFYGKVDVRRLSAKMQEEIAKWPQGVLAQGVWFQAFHNSEPNKALDFMTIAMEQTIKEPENNQMPSNKWYFAQAFVLTGLLAWLLHSQTSMSIVEKCFYPALFFVVLNAFYAPIKKKSMERAEDRIINNIACQMNEMERHLEKTIE
;
A
#
# COMPACT_ATOMS: atom_id res chain seq x y z
N MET A 1 12.68 -19.88 26.23
CA MET A 1 11.63 -18.80 26.32
C MET A 1 12.17 -17.42 26.01
N GLU A 2 13.33 -17.06 26.54
CA GLU A 2 13.98 -15.75 26.32
C GLU A 2 14.40 -15.49 24.86
N ARG A 3 14.97 -16.51 24.19
CA ARG A 3 15.40 -16.43 22.79
C ARG A 3 14.26 -16.06 21.83
N LYS A 4 13.09 -16.69 21.99
CA LYS A 4 11.91 -16.39 21.16
C LYS A 4 11.39 -14.98 21.39
N LYS A 5 11.50 -14.47 22.61
CA LYS A 5 11.12 -13.08 22.93
C LYS A 5 12.04 -12.08 22.24
N ILE A 6 13.35 -12.28 22.32
CA ILE A 6 14.36 -11.44 21.66
C ILE A 6 14.15 -11.45 20.13
N PHE A 7 13.90 -12.64 19.55
CA PHE A 7 13.60 -12.77 18.14
C PHE A 7 12.38 -11.93 17.74
N LYS A 8 11.26 -12.06 18.48
CA LYS A 8 10.03 -11.31 18.19
C LYS A 8 10.21 -9.80 18.28
N GLU A 9 10.91 -9.32 19.29
CA GLU A 9 11.19 -7.89 19.45
C GLU A 9 12.00 -7.34 18.27
N GLN A 10 12.99 -8.09 17.82
CA GLN A 10 13.83 -7.71 16.69
C GLN A 10 13.07 -7.81 15.37
N TRP A 11 12.31 -8.90 15.16
CA TRP A 11 11.48 -9.06 13.97
C TRP A 11 10.45 -7.93 13.85
N HIS A 12 9.83 -7.55 14.96
CA HIS A 12 8.91 -6.43 14.99
C HIS A 12 9.57 -5.11 14.53
N GLY A 13 10.81 -4.87 14.93
CA GLY A 13 11.58 -3.71 14.43
C GLY A 13 11.77 -3.72 12.91
N ILE A 14 12.09 -4.88 12.31
CA ILE A 14 12.16 -5.01 10.84
C ILE A 14 10.78 -4.77 10.21
N GLN A 15 9.75 -5.35 10.77
CA GLN A 15 8.39 -5.20 10.27
C GLN A 15 7.97 -3.74 10.23
N GLU A 16 8.25 -2.97 11.28
CA GLU A 16 7.97 -1.54 11.32
C GLU A 16 8.72 -0.77 10.21
N ILE A 17 10.00 -1.07 10.00
CA ILE A 17 10.80 -0.42 8.96
C ILE A 17 10.25 -0.72 7.57
N VAL A 18 9.96 -2.00 7.29
CA VAL A 18 9.41 -2.44 5.99
C VAL A 18 8.03 -1.84 5.73
N LEU A 19 7.14 -1.83 6.72
CA LEU A 19 5.81 -1.23 6.60
C LEU A 19 5.87 0.29 6.45
N SER A 20 6.81 0.95 7.13
CA SER A 20 7.06 2.38 6.96
C SER A 20 7.54 2.72 5.55
N ASP A 21 8.46 1.91 4.97
CA ASP A 21 8.89 2.11 3.58
C ASP A 21 7.75 1.83 2.59
N ALA A 22 6.92 0.81 2.83
CA ALA A 22 5.74 0.54 2.01
C ALA A 22 4.76 1.74 2.02
N LYS A 23 4.44 2.29 3.19
CA LYS A 23 3.61 3.50 3.32
C LYS A 23 4.21 4.69 2.57
N ARG A 24 5.52 4.86 2.69
CA ARG A 24 6.24 5.92 1.97
C ARG A 24 6.16 5.73 0.46
N GLN A 25 6.31 4.49 -0.04
CA GLN A 25 6.16 4.19 -1.47
C GLN A 25 4.74 4.48 -1.96
N ILE A 26 3.71 4.08 -1.23
CA ILE A 26 2.31 4.39 -1.56
C ILE A 26 2.10 5.90 -1.65
N LYS A 27 2.59 6.65 -0.66
CA LYS A 27 2.43 8.11 -0.61
C LYS A 27 3.08 8.82 -1.80
N PHE A 28 4.27 8.40 -2.22
CA PHE A 28 5.03 9.08 -3.28
C PHE A 28 4.76 8.54 -4.68
N TYR A 29 4.52 7.24 -4.82
CA TYR A 29 4.40 6.56 -6.11
C TYR A 29 3.02 5.98 -6.39
N GLY A 30 2.12 5.97 -5.41
CA GLY A 30 0.78 5.37 -5.53
C GLY A 30 0.78 3.84 -5.68
N LYS A 31 1.92 3.20 -5.46
CA LYS A 31 2.10 1.74 -5.54
C LYS A 31 3.29 1.29 -4.69
N VAL A 32 3.32 0.01 -4.35
CA VAL A 32 4.47 -0.62 -3.69
C VAL A 32 5.30 -1.39 -4.72
N ASP A 33 6.60 -1.15 -4.72
CA ASP A 33 7.58 -1.95 -5.46
C ASP A 33 8.10 -3.06 -4.55
N VAL A 34 7.68 -4.29 -4.84
CA VAL A 34 8.01 -5.48 -4.06
C VAL A 34 9.50 -5.77 -4.03
N ARG A 35 10.17 -5.59 -5.17
CA ARG A 35 11.61 -5.85 -5.26
C ARG A 35 12.39 -4.92 -4.33
N ARG A 36 12.02 -3.64 -4.33
CA ARG A 36 12.60 -2.65 -3.42
C ARG A 36 12.30 -2.97 -1.96
N LEU A 37 11.08 -3.39 -1.66
CA LEU A 37 10.68 -3.75 -0.30
C LEU A 37 11.44 -4.98 0.19
N SER A 38 11.59 -6.01 -0.65
CA SER A 38 12.37 -7.21 -0.37
C SER A 38 13.86 -6.87 -0.16
N ALA A 39 14.45 -6.04 -1.02
CA ALA A 39 15.83 -5.58 -0.86
C ALA A 39 16.03 -4.83 0.45
N LYS A 40 15.07 -3.96 0.84
CA LYS A 40 15.11 -3.24 2.12
C LYS A 40 15.06 -4.19 3.31
N MET A 41 14.19 -5.20 3.26
CA MET A 41 14.11 -6.22 4.29
C MET A 41 15.42 -7.02 4.41
N GLN A 42 16.01 -7.42 3.27
CA GLN A 42 17.30 -8.11 3.26
C GLN A 42 18.43 -7.24 3.86
N GLU A 43 18.44 -5.96 3.54
CA GLU A 43 19.39 -4.99 4.13
C GLU A 43 19.26 -4.93 5.66
N GLU A 44 18.03 -4.84 6.18
CA GLU A 44 17.80 -4.79 7.61
C GLU A 44 18.13 -6.11 8.31
N ILE A 45 17.83 -7.25 7.69
CA ILE A 45 18.23 -8.57 8.19
C ILE A 45 19.75 -8.69 8.23
N ALA A 46 20.45 -8.22 7.20
CA ALA A 46 21.91 -8.28 7.14
C ALA A 46 22.63 -7.42 8.20
N LYS A 47 21.97 -6.38 8.73
CA LYS A 47 22.51 -5.55 9.82
C LYS A 47 22.47 -6.25 11.19
N TRP A 48 21.63 -7.23 11.36
CA TRP A 48 21.38 -7.85 12.66
C TRP A 48 22.52 -8.71 13.23
N PRO A 49 23.30 -9.45 12.42
CA PRO A 49 24.46 -10.19 12.92
C PRO A 49 25.52 -9.34 13.59
N GLN A 50 25.44 -8.01 13.46
CA GLN A 50 26.42 -7.08 14.01
C GLN A 50 26.20 -6.76 15.49
N GLY A 51 25.06 -7.17 16.08
CA GLY A 51 24.77 -6.99 17.50
C GLY A 51 25.12 -8.23 18.33
N VAL A 52 25.82 -8.06 19.45
CA VAL A 52 26.30 -9.17 20.32
C VAL A 52 25.16 -10.09 20.82
N LEU A 53 23.96 -9.54 21.08
CA LEU A 53 22.78 -10.29 21.48
C LEU A 53 22.03 -10.94 20.30
N ALA A 54 22.20 -10.38 19.11
CA ALA A 54 21.54 -10.84 17.89
C ALA A 54 22.21 -12.08 17.29
N GLN A 55 23.54 -12.23 17.46
CA GLN A 55 24.32 -13.28 16.81
C GLN A 55 23.84 -14.70 17.15
N GLY A 56 23.46 -14.98 18.38
CA GLY A 56 23.01 -16.31 18.78
C GLY A 56 21.62 -16.67 18.26
N VAL A 57 20.67 -15.77 18.38
CA VAL A 57 19.24 -16.05 18.04
C VAL A 57 19.02 -15.99 16.53
N TRP A 58 19.55 -14.98 15.87
CA TRP A 58 19.42 -14.84 14.43
C TRP A 58 20.19 -15.89 13.66
N PHE A 59 21.44 -16.12 14.04
CA PHE A 59 22.24 -17.12 13.37
C PHE A 59 21.57 -18.50 13.42
N GLN A 60 20.98 -18.87 14.56
CA GLN A 60 20.23 -20.10 14.66
C GLN A 60 18.96 -20.08 13.82
N ALA A 61 18.14 -19.02 13.90
CA ALA A 61 16.91 -18.92 13.14
C ALA A 61 17.15 -18.98 11.63
N PHE A 62 18.15 -18.28 11.14
CA PHE A 62 18.44 -18.22 9.71
C PHE A 62 19.33 -19.36 9.21
N HIS A 63 20.26 -19.84 10.01
CA HIS A 63 21.12 -20.96 9.63
C HIS A 63 20.34 -22.27 9.50
N ASN A 64 19.41 -22.50 10.42
CA ASN A 64 18.57 -23.72 10.44
C ASN A 64 17.43 -23.67 9.42
N SER A 65 16.92 -22.50 9.06
CA SER A 65 15.78 -22.34 8.12
C SER A 65 16.19 -22.12 6.68
N GLU A 66 17.47 -22.17 6.33
CA GLU A 66 17.96 -21.76 5.01
C GLU A 66 17.40 -20.35 4.65
N PRO A 67 18.00 -19.27 5.15
CA PRO A 67 17.47 -17.91 5.10
C PRO A 67 17.11 -17.46 3.67
N ASN A 68 17.85 -17.90 2.68
CA ASN A 68 17.57 -17.60 1.28
C ASN A 68 16.21 -18.16 0.84
N LYS A 69 15.85 -19.39 1.23
CA LYS A 69 14.54 -19.98 0.90
C LYS A 69 13.39 -19.25 1.58
N ALA A 70 13.56 -18.82 2.83
CA ALA A 70 12.55 -18.05 3.54
C ALA A 70 12.34 -16.66 2.90
N LEU A 71 13.43 -16.00 2.48
CA LEU A 71 13.38 -14.73 1.76
C LEU A 71 12.77 -14.90 0.36
N ASP A 72 13.12 -15.97 -0.36
CA ASP A 72 12.56 -16.28 -1.67
C ASP A 72 11.05 -16.57 -1.55
N PHE A 73 10.63 -17.34 -0.56
CA PHE A 73 9.22 -17.61 -0.29
C PHE A 73 8.44 -16.32 -0.02
N MET A 74 8.98 -15.43 0.82
CA MET A 74 8.34 -14.15 1.09
C MET A 74 8.29 -13.26 -0.15
N THR A 75 9.36 -13.24 -0.94
CA THR A 75 9.40 -12.47 -2.20
C THR A 75 8.34 -12.99 -3.18
N ILE A 76 8.24 -14.30 -3.36
CA ILE A 76 7.24 -14.94 -4.21
C ILE A 76 5.83 -14.66 -3.70
N ALA A 77 5.58 -14.81 -2.39
CA ALA A 77 4.28 -14.55 -1.79
C ALA A 77 3.88 -13.08 -1.93
N MET A 78 4.80 -12.14 -1.72
CA MET A 78 4.58 -10.73 -1.97
C MET A 78 4.28 -10.46 -3.45
N GLU A 79 5.07 -11.01 -4.36
CA GLU A 79 4.86 -10.85 -5.79
C GLU A 79 3.51 -11.41 -6.25
N GLN A 80 3.07 -12.54 -5.72
CA GLN A 80 1.77 -13.12 -6.04
C GLN A 80 0.62 -12.25 -5.52
N THR A 81 0.72 -11.76 -4.30
CA THR A 81 -0.31 -10.90 -3.69
C THR A 81 -0.39 -9.54 -4.37
N ILE A 82 0.73 -9.03 -4.86
CA ILE A 82 0.82 -7.70 -5.48
C ILE A 82 0.58 -7.74 -6.99
N LYS A 83 0.71 -8.90 -7.64
CA LYS A 83 0.35 -9.09 -9.07
C LYS A 83 -1.15 -8.98 -9.33
N GLU A 84 -2.00 -9.17 -8.34
CA GLU A 84 -3.43 -8.90 -8.49
C GLU A 84 -3.66 -7.38 -8.58
N PRO A 85 -4.11 -6.86 -9.75
CA PRO A 85 -4.23 -5.40 -9.97
C PRO A 85 -5.08 -4.68 -8.93
N GLU A 86 -6.06 -5.38 -8.35
CA GLU A 86 -6.94 -4.84 -7.32
C GLU A 86 -6.24 -4.64 -5.97
N ASN A 87 -5.16 -5.38 -5.71
CA ASN A 87 -4.50 -5.37 -4.40
C ASN A 87 -3.32 -4.41 -4.29
N ASN A 88 -2.74 -4.00 -5.43
CA ASN A 88 -1.48 -3.23 -5.43
C ASN A 88 -1.59 -1.79 -5.93
N GLN A 89 -2.69 -1.40 -6.54
CA GLN A 89 -2.82 -0.07 -7.10
C GLN A 89 -3.80 0.78 -6.30
N MET A 90 -3.37 2.00 -6.03
CA MET A 90 -4.27 3.02 -5.51
C MET A 90 -5.34 3.34 -6.56
N PRO A 91 -6.60 3.54 -6.16
CA PRO A 91 -7.67 3.85 -7.08
C PRO A 91 -7.35 5.11 -7.88
N SER A 92 -7.52 5.01 -9.20
CA SER A 92 -7.21 6.12 -10.10
C SER A 92 -8.22 7.25 -9.93
N ASN A 93 -7.71 8.46 -9.70
CA ASN A 93 -8.50 9.66 -9.65
C ASN A 93 -9.17 10.02 -10.99
N LYS A 94 -8.65 9.46 -12.09
CA LYS A 94 -9.11 9.76 -13.46
C LYS A 94 -10.58 9.40 -13.65
N TRP A 95 -11.05 8.33 -12.98
CA TRP A 95 -12.44 7.89 -13.10
C TRP A 95 -13.43 8.90 -12.51
N TYR A 96 -13.13 9.47 -11.35
CA TYR A 96 -13.99 10.50 -10.73
C TYR A 96 -14.03 11.78 -11.56
N PHE A 97 -12.89 12.20 -12.14
CA PHE A 97 -12.85 13.33 -13.05
C PHE A 97 -13.62 13.06 -14.34
N ALA A 98 -13.51 11.85 -14.92
CA ALA A 98 -14.25 11.48 -16.11
C ALA A 98 -15.77 11.50 -15.85
N GLN A 99 -16.23 10.98 -14.73
CA GLN A 99 -17.64 11.02 -14.36
C GLN A 99 -18.13 12.47 -14.15
N ALA A 100 -17.37 13.28 -13.42
CA ALA A 100 -17.73 14.69 -13.22
C ALA A 100 -17.81 15.44 -14.54
N PHE A 101 -16.87 15.16 -15.45
CA PHE A 101 -16.84 15.80 -16.79
C PHE A 101 -18.03 15.39 -17.64
N VAL A 102 -18.39 14.10 -17.67
CA VAL A 102 -19.56 13.60 -18.43
C VAL A 102 -20.85 14.20 -17.88
N LEU A 103 -21.04 14.19 -16.56
CA LEU A 103 -22.25 14.77 -15.94
C LEU A 103 -22.37 16.26 -16.18
N THR A 104 -21.26 16.98 -16.12
CA THR A 104 -21.22 18.42 -16.43
C THR A 104 -21.53 18.68 -17.90
N GLY A 105 -21.01 17.87 -18.82
CA GLY A 105 -21.31 17.94 -20.25
C GLY A 105 -22.78 17.70 -20.55
N LEU A 106 -23.40 16.72 -19.92
CA LEU A 106 -24.84 16.46 -20.02
C LEU A 106 -25.68 17.65 -19.52
N LEU A 107 -25.29 18.25 -18.38
CA LEU A 107 -25.96 19.42 -17.86
C LEU A 107 -25.83 20.62 -18.84
N ALA A 108 -24.63 20.86 -19.35
CA ALA A 108 -24.39 21.91 -20.33
C ALA A 108 -25.22 21.73 -21.60
N TRP A 109 -25.34 20.50 -22.09
CA TRP A 109 -26.16 20.16 -23.25
C TRP A 109 -27.66 20.41 -22.98
N LEU A 110 -28.18 20.02 -21.82
CA LEU A 110 -29.55 20.27 -21.40
C LEU A 110 -29.84 21.77 -21.29
N LEU A 111 -28.93 22.55 -20.69
CA LEU A 111 -29.10 24.00 -20.57
C LEU A 111 -28.98 24.72 -21.91
N HIS A 112 -28.20 24.18 -22.85
CA HIS A 112 -28.09 24.75 -24.17
C HIS A 112 -29.40 24.69 -24.95
N SER A 113 -30.21 23.64 -24.73
CA SER A 113 -31.53 23.49 -25.34
C SER A 113 -32.57 24.49 -24.82
N GLN A 114 -32.32 25.15 -23.69
CA GLN A 114 -33.18 26.15 -23.10
C GLN A 114 -32.97 27.53 -23.80
N THR A 115 -33.97 28.00 -24.51
CA THR A 115 -33.89 29.27 -25.27
C THR A 115 -34.00 30.50 -24.37
N SER A 116 -34.55 30.37 -23.17
CA SER A 116 -34.79 31.49 -22.25
C SER A 116 -33.56 31.93 -21.43
N MET A 117 -32.48 31.14 -21.44
CA MET A 117 -31.28 31.43 -20.63
C MET A 117 -30.25 32.26 -21.40
N SER A 118 -29.59 33.17 -20.71
CA SER A 118 -28.46 33.92 -21.25
C SER A 118 -27.23 33.05 -21.48
N ILE A 119 -26.32 33.45 -22.35
CA ILE A 119 -25.06 32.73 -22.61
C ILE A 119 -24.21 32.61 -21.35
N VAL A 120 -24.23 33.63 -20.51
CA VAL A 120 -23.49 33.65 -19.23
C VAL A 120 -24.01 32.57 -18.30
N GLU A 121 -25.33 32.45 -18.15
CA GLU A 121 -25.95 31.40 -17.29
C GLU A 121 -25.66 30.00 -17.81
N LYS A 122 -25.70 29.80 -19.16
CA LYS A 122 -25.39 28.50 -19.79
C LYS A 122 -23.95 28.03 -19.56
N CYS A 123 -23.02 28.96 -19.32
CA CYS A 123 -21.64 28.62 -18.97
C CYS A 123 -21.41 28.52 -17.46
N PHE A 124 -22.04 29.42 -16.69
CA PHE A 124 -21.84 29.52 -15.24
C PHE A 124 -22.35 28.30 -14.49
N TYR A 125 -23.56 27.83 -14.77
CA TYR A 125 -24.16 26.71 -14.05
C TYR A 125 -23.40 25.39 -14.23
N PRO A 126 -22.97 24.98 -15.44
CA PRO A 126 -22.12 23.80 -15.58
C PRO A 126 -20.78 23.94 -14.86
N ALA A 127 -20.14 25.10 -14.90
CA ALA A 127 -18.88 25.32 -14.19
C ALA A 127 -19.06 25.20 -12.68
N LEU A 128 -20.10 25.81 -12.11
CA LEU A 128 -20.44 25.68 -10.70
C LEU A 128 -20.75 24.24 -10.32
N PHE A 129 -21.53 23.54 -11.14
CA PHE A 129 -21.87 22.14 -10.94
C PHE A 129 -20.64 21.23 -10.93
N PHE A 130 -19.67 21.47 -11.82
CA PHE A 130 -18.40 20.75 -11.84
C PHE A 130 -17.62 20.94 -10.55
N VAL A 131 -17.54 22.14 -10.03
CA VAL A 131 -16.87 22.45 -8.75
C VAL A 131 -17.58 21.73 -7.59
N VAL A 132 -18.90 21.82 -7.53
CA VAL A 132 -19.70 21.15 -6.48
C VAL A 132 -19.55 19.63 -6.54
N LEU A 133 -19.60 19.04 -7.73
CA LEU A 133 -19.37 17.59 -7.89
C LEU A 133 -18.00 17.15 -7.40
N ASN A 134 -16.95 17.88 -7.76
CA ASN A 134 -15.60 17.56 -7.30
C ASN A 134 -15.45 17.71 -5.80
N ALA A 135 -16.08 18.73 -5.19
CA ALA A 135 -16.12 18.89 -3.73
C ALA A 135 -16.85 17.72 -3.06
N PHE A 136 -17.94 17.23 -3.66
CA PHE A 136 -18.70 16.09 -3.16
C PHE A 136 -17.91 14.77 -3.30
N TYR A 137 -17.17 14.58 -4.38
CA TYR A 137 -16.36 13.38 -4.57
C TYR A 137 -15.09 13.36 -3.70
N ALA A 138 -14.59 14.50 -3.24
CA ALA A 138 -13.36 14.60 -2.46
C ALA A 138 -13.34 13.68 -1.22
N PRO A 139 -14.36 13.65 -0.33
CA PRO A 139 -14.38 12.77 0.84
C PRO A 139 -14.50 11.29 0.47
N ILE A 140 -15.27 10.97 -0.58
CA ILE A 140 -15.44 9.59 -1.07
C ILE A 140 -14.10 9.05 -1.58
N LYS A 141 -13.38 9.85 -2.36
CA LYS A 141 -12.07 9.57 -2.89
C LYS A 141 -11.04 9.37 -1.78
N LYS A 142 -11.01 10.28 -0.80
CA LYS A 142 -10.11 10.17 0.36
C LYS A 142 -10.31 8.87 1.09
N LYS A 143 -11.57 8.51 1.41
CA LYS A 143 -11.91 7.26 2.09
C LYS A 143 -11.57 6.01 1.26
N SER A 144 -11.73 6.07 -0.07
CA SER A 144 -11.34 4.98 -0.97
C SER A 144 -9.83 4.78 -1.01
N MET A 145 -9.06 5.87 -0.99
CA MET A 145 -7.60 5.82 -0.95
C MET A 145 -7.09 5.27 0.38
N GLU A 146 -7.61 5.73 1.51
CA GLU A 146 -7.27 5.22 2.84
C GLU A 146 -7.54 3.71 2.95
N ARG A 147 -8.70 3.24 2.49
CA ARG A 147 -9.01 1.80 2.49
C ARG A 147 -8.09 0.98 1.60
N ALA A 148 -7.66 1.52 0.46
CA ALA A 148 -6.72 0.83 -0.42
C ALA A 148 -5.33 0.77 0.20
N GLU A 149 -4.87 1.85 0.84
CA GLU A 149 -3.62 1.88 1.58
C GLU A 149 -3.62 0.86 2.72
N ASP A 150 -4.65 0.88 3.58
CA ASP A 150 -4.80 -0.05 4.70
C ASP A 150 -4.80 -1.51 4.21
N ARG A 151 -5.48 -1.81 3.11
CA ARG A 151 -5.51 -3.15 2.53
C ARG A 151 -4.13 -3.62 2.08
N ILE A 152 -3.38 -2.78 1.37
CA ILE A 152 -2.02 -3.10 0.90
C ILE A 152 -1.09 -3.33 2.10
N ILE A 153 -1.12 -2.42 3.07
CA ILE A 153 -0.28 -2.51 4.27
C ILE A 153 -0.62 -3.75 5.10
N ASN A 154 -1.91 -4.05 5.29
CA ASN A 154 -2.34 -5.24 6.04
C ASN A 154 -1.93 -6.54 5.33
N ASN A 155 -1.96 -6.59 4.00
CA ASN A 155 -1.50 -7.76 3.23
C ASN A 155 0.00 -7.99 3.44
N ILE A 156 0.82 -6.94 3.37
CA ILE A 156 2.27 -7.02 3.62
C ILE A 156 2.51 -7.48 5.06
N ALA A 157 1.82 -6.88 6.04
CA ALA A 157 1.96 -7.25 7.44
C ALA A 157 1.57 -8.71 7.70
N CYS A 158 0.51 -9.22 7.07
CA CYS A 158 0.08 -10.61 7.18
C CYS A 158 1.17 -11.57 6.70
N GLN A 159 1.79 -11.30 5.56
CA GLN A 159 2.86 -12.12 5.01
C GLN A 159 4.11 -12.09 5.89
N MET A 160 4.46 -10.93 6.45
CA MET A 160 5.57 -10.82 7.40
C MET A 160 5.29 -11.62 8.69
N ASN A 161 4.04 -11.64 9.18
CA ASN A 161 3.64 -12.44 10.33
C ASN A 161 3.69 -13.95 10.03
N GLU A 162 3.37 -14.38 8.82
CA GLU A 162 3.51 -15.78 8.41
C GLU A 162 4.98 -16.19 8.38
N MET A 163 5.84 -15.33 7.86
CA MET A 163 7.28 -15.56 7.88
C MET A 163 7.84 -15.59 9.30
N GLU A 164 7.41 -14.69 10.19
CA GLU A 164 7.76 -14.73 11.63
C GLU A 164 7.44 -16.09 12.25
N ARG A 165 6.22 -16.59 12.04
CA ARG A 165 5.79 -17.88 12.55
C ARG A 165 6.62 -19.05 12.00
N HIS A 166 7.03 -18.96 10.73
CA HIS A 166 7.88 -19.98 10.13
C HIS A 166 9.28 -19.97 10.75
N LEU A 167 9.87 -18.80 10.90
CA LEU A 167 11.19 -18.64 11.51
C LEU A 167 11.18 -18.99 13.02
N GLU A 168 10.11 -18.63 13.75
CA GLU A 168 9.96 -18.97 15.17
C GLU A 168 9.96 -20.47 15.43
N LYS A 169 9.43 -21.27 14.51
CA LYS A 169 9.44 -22.74 14.62
C LYS A 169 10.83 -23.35 14.50
N THR A 170 11.77 -22.64 13.90
CA THR A 170 13.15 -23.08 13.73
C THR A 170 14.06 -22.67 14.89
N ILE A 171 13.56 -21.82 15.81
CA ILE A 171 14.28 -21.38 17.01
C ILE A 171 13.92 -22.36 18.15
N GLU A 172 14.84 -23.23 18.50
CA GLU A 172 14.75 -24.12 19.66
C GLU A 172 15.08 -23.40 20.98
#